data_9b3ba871ba26032273bfa3b44ff6e63d
#
_entry.id   9b3ba871ba26032273bfa3b44ff6e63d
#
_cell.length_a   1.000
_cell.length_b   1.000
_cell.length_c   1.000
_cell.angle_alpha   90.00
_cell.angle_beta   90.00
_cell.angle_gamma   90.00
#
_symmetry.space_group_name_H-M   'P 1'
#
loop_
_entity.id
_entity.type
_entity.pdbx_description
1 polymer ?
#
loop_
_entity_poly.entity_id
_entity_poly.type
_entity_poly.pdbx_seq_one_letter_code
_entity_poly.pdbx_strand_id
1 'polypeptide(L)'
;MKEFMHVGVPTTVAREAEIYAEGIKTHLITPDTNEFHIEYLRFEKDTPLPEELQTLVHVAYKVDDLDKQLAENKVIVEPWMADEHTRIAFIMKDGILFELMEEVK
;
A
#
# COMPACT_ATOMS: atom_id res chain seq x y z
N MET A 1 -5.70 17.38 -4.30
CA MET A 1 -6.76 16.44 -4.63
C MET A 1 -6.39 15.02 -4.27
N LYS A 2 -7.36 14.23 -3.87
CA LYS A 2 -7.13 12.81 -3.53
C LYS A 2 -7.98 11.94 -4.43
N GLU A 3 -7.37 10.90 -4.97
CA GLU A 3 -8.06 9.95 -5.83
C GLU A 3 -7.98 8.55 -5.23
N PHE A 4 -9.13 7.93 -5.02
CA PHE A 4 -9.19 6.55 -4.51
C PHE A 4 -8.54 5.58 -5.51
N MET A 5 -7.68 4.69 -5.01
CA MET A 5 -6.98 3.71 -5.84
C MET A 5 -7.44 2.28 -5.54
N HIS A 6 -7.33 1.84 -4.29
CA HIS A 6 -7.68 0.48 -3.93
C HIS A 6 -7.82 0.30 -2.42
N VAL A 7 -8.31 -0.88 -2.04
CA VAL A 7 -8.30 -1.33 -0.65
C VAL A 7 -7.35 -2.51 -0.56
N GLY A 8 -6.38 -2.43 0.34
CA GLY A 8 -5.41 -3.51 0.56
C GLY A 8 -5.88 -4.42 1.68
N VAL A 9 -5.93 -5.72 1.42
CA VAL A 9 -6.42 -6.72 2.38
C VAL A 9 -5.34 -7.77 2.62
N PRO A 10 -4.77 -7.84 3.83
CA PRO A 10 -3.81 -8.91 4.16
C PRO A 10 -4.51 -10.27 4.12
N THR A 11 -3.82 -11.28 3.62
CA THR A 11 -4.36 -12.64 3.54
C THR A 11 -3.25 -13.65 3.76
N THR A 12 -3.61 -14.84 4.22
CA THR A 12 -2.70 -15.98 4.30
C THR A 12 -2.99 -17.02 3.22
N VAL A 13 -4.00 -16.76 2.38
CA VAL A 13 -4.46 -17.71 1.36
C VAL A 13 -3.75 -17.42 0.03
N ALA A 14 -2.98 -18.40 -0.47
CA ALA A 14 -2.36 -18.32 -1.79
C ALA A 14 -3.41 -18.40 -2.89
N ARG A 15 -3.24 -17.59 -3.94
CA ARG A 15 -4.15 -17.56 -5.10
C ARG A 15 -3.35 -17.75 -6.38
N GLU A 16 -4.00 -18.29 -7.42
CA GLU A 16 -3.32 -18.63 -8.67
C GLU A 16 -2.71 -17.43 -9.42
N ALA A 17 -3.35 -16.29 -9.36
CA ALA A 17 -2.94 -15.12 -10.13
C ALA A 17 -2.00 -14.18 -9.38
N GLU A 18 -1.37 -14.65 -8.31
CA GLU A 18 -0.46 -13.79 -7.53
C GLU A 18 0.76 -13.36 -8.34
N ILE A 19 1.16 -12.09 -8.11
CA ILE A 19 2.41 -11.52 -8.59
C ILE A 19 3.30 -11.34 -7.39
N TYR A 20 4.57 -11.71 -7.49
CA TYR A 20 5.51 -11.55 -6.38
C TYR A 20 6.28 -10.24 -6.48
N ALA A 21 6.15 -9.40 -5.45
CA ALA A 21 6.91 -8.16 -5.34
C ALA A 21 8.14 -8.42 -4.47
N GLU A 22 9.28 -8.67 -5.09
CA GLU A 22 10.50 -9.10 -4.42
C GLU A 22 11.02 -8.08 -3.41
N GLY A 23 10.97 -6.78 -3.74
CA GLY A 23 11.50 -5.73 -2.85
C GLY A 23 10.80 -5.64 -1.51
N ILE A 24 9.55 -6.07 -1.44
CA ILE A 24 8.76 -6.09 -0.20
C ILE A 24 8.39 -7.51 0.25
N LYS A 25 8.88 -8.51 -0.48
CA LYS A 25 8.67 -9.94 -0.19
C LYS A 25 7.20 -10.27 0.07
N THR A 26 6.35 -9.84 -0.86
CA THR A 26 4.89 -9.94 -0.74
C THR A 26 4.29 -10.44 -2.05
N HIS A 27 3.34 -11.37 -1.94
CA HIS A 27 2.57 -11.86 -3.07
C HIS A 27 1.29 -11.02 -3.18
N LEU A 28 1.00 -10.53 -4.38
CA LEU A 28 -0.09 -9.58 -4.60
C LEU A 28 -1.11 -10.09 -5.61
N ILE A 29 -2.38 -9.86 -5.33
CA ILE A 29 -3.43 -9.88 -6.34
C ILE A 29 -3.73 -8.42 -6.65
N THR A 30 -3.59 -8.01 -7.90
CA THR A 30 -3.73 -6.60 -8.28
C THR A 30 -5.19 -6.14 -8.20
N PRO A 31 -5.44 -4.86 -7.83
CA PRO A 31 -6.81 -4.38 -7.60
C PRO A 31 -7.67 -4.32 -8.87
N ASP A 32 -7.06 -4.23 -10.05
CA ASP A 32 -7.81 -4.17 -11.30
C ASP A 32 -8.44 -5.51 -11.71
N THR A 33 -8.23 -6.57 -10.94
CA THR A 33 -8.81 -7.89 -11.24
C THR A 33 -10.19 -8.10 -10.64
N ASN A 34 -10.73 -7.13 -9.89
CA ASN A 34 -12.07 -7.24 -9.33
C ASN A 34 -12.77 -5.88 -9.29
N GLU A 35 -14.10 -5.91 -9.18
CA GLU A 35 -14.94 -4.71 -9.29
C GLU A 35 -14.79 -3.72 -8.13
N PHE A 36 -14.33 -4.19 -6.96
CA PHE A 36 -14.18 -3.34 -5.78
C PHE A 36 -12.77 -2.81 -5.57
N HIS A 37 -11.87 -3.07 -6.53
CA HIS A 37 -10.47 -2.65 -6.46
C HIS A 37 -9.79 -3.09 -5.18
N ILE A 38 -9.92 -4.37 -4.84
CA ILE A 38 -9.26 -4.96 -3.69
C ILE A 38 -7.92 -5.56 -4.12
N GLU A 39 -6.86 -5.13 -3.44
CA GLU A 39 -5.53 -5.71 -3.57
C GLU A 39 -5.34 -6.67 -2.41
N TYR A 40 -5.11 -7.95 -2.69
CA TYR A 40 -4.79 -8.92 -1.64
C TYR A 40 -3.28 -9.03 -1.49
N LEU A 41 -2.82 -9.02 -0.22
CA LEU A 41 -1.39 -9.06 0.08
C LEU A 41 -1.10 -10.27 0.99
N ARG A 42 -0.27 -11.17 0.48
CA ARG A 42 0.18 -12.34 1.24
C ARG A 42 1.68 -12.18 1.49
N PHE A 43 2.02 -11.84 2.73
CA PHE A 43 3.39 -11.48 3.11
C PHE A 43 4.23 -12.71 3.38
N GLU A 44 5.49 -12.69 2.90
CA GLU A 44 6.47 -13.67 3.30
C GLU A 44 6.93 -13.38 4.73
N LYS A 45 7.42 -14.39 5.42
CA LYS A 45 7.81 -14.30 6.82
C LYS A 45 8.87 -13.23 7.07
N ASP A 46 9.77 -13.03 6.11
CA ASP A 46 10.87 -12.09 6.21
C ASP A 46 10.63 -10.76 5.49
N THR A 47 9.37 -10.42 5.21
CA THR A 47 9.05 -9.12 4.61
C THR A 47 9.61 -7.98 5.45
N PRO A 48 10.16 -6.92 4.81
CA PRO A 48 10.64 -5.75 5.56
C PRO A 48 9.52 -4.83 6.03
N LEU A 49 8.27 -5.06 5.60
CA LEU A 49 7.15 -4.20 5.95
C LEU A 49 6.74 -4.40 7.41
N PRO A 50 6.29 -3.34 8.09
CA PRO A 50 5.92 -3.44 9.51
C PRO A 50 4.64 -4.24 9.72
N GLU A 51 4.43 -4.66 10.96
CA GLU A 51 3.28 -5.50 11.34
C GLU A 51 1.95 -4.86 10.99
N GLU A 52 1.83 -3.54 11.08
CA GLU A 52 0.59 -2.84 10.74
C GLU A 52 0.12 -3.17 9.33
N LEU A 53 1.04 -3.22 8.35
CA LEU A 53 0.69 -3.56 6.99
C LEU A 53 0.31 -5.02 6.84
N GLN A 54 0.84 -5.88 7.68
CA GLN A 54 0.59 -7.32 7.62
C GLN A 54 -0.73 -7.73 8.27
N THR A 55 -1.29 -6.88 9.12
CA THR A 55 -2.47 -7.24 9.93
C THR A 55 -3.69 -6.36 9.68
N LEU A 56 -3.51 -5.16 9.16
CA LEU A 56 -4.60 -4.21 8.97
C LEU A 56 -4.98 -4.06 7.51
N VAL A 57 -6.27 -3.87 7.26
CA VAL A 57 -6.75 -3.42 5.96
C VAL A 57 -6.32 -1.97 5.78
N HIS A 58 -5.86 -1.61 4.59
CA HIS A 58 -5.52 -0.23 4.29
C HIS A 58 -6.29 0.28 3.08
N VAL A 59 -6.44 1.61 3.00
CA VAL A 59 -7.08 2.28 1.87
C VAL A 59 -6.02 3.11 1.15
N ALA A 60 -5.93 2.95 -0.16
CA ALA A 60 -4.92 3.64 -0.97
C ALA A 60 -5.51 4.81 -1.73
N TYR A 61 -4.83 5.95 -1.66
CA TYR A 61 -5.18 7.17 -2.38
C TYR A 61 -3.98 7.71 -3.12
N LYS A 62 -4.23 8.26 -4.31
CA LYS A 62 -3.25 9.09 -5.01
C LYS A 62 -3.42 10.52 -4.50
N VAL A 63 -2.32 11.18 -4.16
CA VAL A 63 -2.32 12.55 -3.63
C VAL A 63 -1.40 13.44 -4.45
N ASP A 64 -1.63 14.75 -4.40
CA ASP A 64 -0.82 15.71 -5.13
C ASP A 64 0.47 16.06 -4.38
N ASP A 65 0.44 16.08 -3.05
CA ASP A 65 1.55 16.50 -2.21
C ASP A 65 1.72 15.51 -1.04
N LEU A 66 2.58 14.53 -1.25
CA LEU A 66 2.83 13.49 -0.26
C LEU A 66 3.52 14.07 0.98
N ASP A 67 4.49 14.95 0.80
CA ASP A 67 5.23 15.52 1.93
C ASP A 67 4.32 16.28 2.90
N LYS A 68 3.31 16.97 2.38
CA LYS A 68 2.32 17.64 3.21
C LYS A 68 1.53 16.66 4.06
N GLN A 69 1.11 15.55 3.46
CA GLN A 69 0.37 14.50 4.19
C GLN A 69 1.25 13.89 5.28
N LEU A 70 2.51 13.67 5.01
CA LEU A 70 3.44 13.09 5.99
C LEU A 70 3.67 14.02 7.17
N ALA A 71 3.74 15.34 6.92
CA ALA A 71 3.95 16.32 7.96
C ALA A 71 2.76 16.44 8.91
N GLU A 72 1.56 16.11 8.44
CA GLU A 72 0.31 16.27 9.20
C GLU A 72 -0.15 14.99 9.91
N ASN A 73 0.49 13.83 9.62
CA ASN A 73 0.00 12.54 10.10
C ASN A 73 1.12 11.69 10.68
N LYS A 74 0.73 10.63 11.40
CA LYS A 74 1.70 9.64 11.90
C LYS A 74 2.18 8.77 10.74
N VAL A 75 3.46 8.79 10.48
CA VAL A 75 4.07 7.99 9.40
C VAL A 75 4.34 6.58 9.90
N ILE A 76 3.82 5.58 9.20
CA ILE A 76 4.03 4.16 9.49
C ILE A 76 5.17 3.60 8.63
N VAL A 77 5.20 3.97 7.35
CA VAL A 77 6.29 3.59 6.44
C VAL A 77 6.75 4.86 5.72
N GLU A 78 8.04 5.17 5.87
CA GLU A 78 8.64 6.32 5.20
C GLU A 78 8.57 6.16 3.68
N PRO A 79 8.54 7.28 2.94
CA PRO A 79 8.40 7.23 1.49
C PRO A 79 9.52 6.44 0.81
N TRP A 80 9.13 5.68 -0.19
CA TRP A 80 10.08 5.00 -1.08
C TRP A 80 9.53 5.03 -2.52
N MET A 81 10.41 4.82 -3.49
CA MET A 81 10.02 4.75 -4.90
C MET A 81 9.60 3.31 -5.21
N ALA A 82 8.31 3.12 -5.48
CA ALA A 82 7.78 1.81 -5.87
C ALA A 82 8.19 1.49 -7.32
N ASP A 83 8.29 2.51 -8.16
CA ASP A 83 8.81 2.45 -9.51
C ASP A 83 9.40 3.81 -9.88
N GLU A 84 9.77 4.03 -11.15
CA GLU A 84 10.41 5.27 -11.60
C GLU A 84 9.53 6.51 -11.41
N HIS A 85 8.23 6.33 -11.33
CA HIS A 85 7.27 7.43 -11.35
C HIS A 85 6.36 7.50 -10.13
N THR A 86 6.46 6.56 -9.20
CA THR A 86 5.53 6.47 -8.08
C THR A 86 6.25 6.41 -6.75
N ARG A 87 6.00 7.40 -5.92
CA ARG A 87 6.50 7.45 -4.54
C ARG A 87 5.36 7.07 -3.61
N ILE A 88 5.61 6.15 -2.68
CA ILE A 88 4.60 5.61 -1.78
C ILE A 88 5.02 5.77 -0.33
N ALA A 89 4.06 6.04 0.55
CA ALA A 89 4.25 6.01 2.00
C ALA A 89 2.97 5.52 2.66
N PHE A 90 3.05 5.16 3.92
CA PHE A 90 1.89 4.77 4.72
C PHE A 90 1.77 5.65 5.94
N ILE A 91 0.55 6.07 6.24
CA ILE A 91 0.24 6.88 7.42
C ILE A 91 -0.90 6.24 8.21
N MET A 92 -1.00 6.62 9.49
CA MET A 92 -2.14 6.27 10.32
C MET A 92 -2.90 7.54 10.64
N LYS A 93 -4.19 7.56 10.34
CA LYS A 93 -5.06 8.69 10.64
C LYS A 93 -6.39 8.18 11.16
N ASP A 94 -6.82 8.68 12.31
CA ASP A 94 -8.09 8.29 12.93
C ASP A 94 -8.23 6.77 13.09
N GLY A 95 -7.13 6.08 13.37
CA GLY A 95 -7.12 4.63 13.54
C GLY A 95 -7.16 3.83 12.26
N ILE A 96 -7.05 4.49 11.10
CA ILE A 96 -7.11 3.85 9.79
C ILE A 96 -5.75 3.95 9.11
N LEU A 97 -5.30 2.83 8.54
CA LEU A 97 -4.06 2.77 7.77
C LEU A 97 -4.32 3.20 6.33
N PHE A 98 -3.59 4.21 5.87
CA PHE A 98 -3.68 4.71 4.50
C PHE A 98 -2.36 4.52 3.76
N GLU A 99 -2.45 4.06 2.53
CA GLU A 99 -1.34 4.09 1.59
C GLU A 99 -1.51 5.34 0.73
N LEU A 100 -0.47 6.16 0.64
CA LEU A 100 -0.51 7.39 -0.13
C LEU A 100 0.51 7.31 -1.27
N MET A 101 0.05 7.60 -2.46
CA MET A 101 0.83 7.48 -3.70
C MET A 101 0.94 8.84 -4.36
N GLU A 102 2.15 9.22 -4.76
CA GLU A 102 2.38 10.48 -5.47
C GLU A 102 3.10 10.19 -6.77
N GLU A 103 2.58 10.76 -7.85
CA GLU A 103 3.25 10.67 -9.14
C GLU A 103 4.45 11.62 -9.18
N VAL A 104 5.63 11.08 -9.45
CA VAL A 104 6.87 11.85 -9.54
C VAL A 104 7.21 12.05 -11.01
N LYS A 105 7.33 13.29 -11.41
CA LYS A 105 7.59 13.67 -12.81
C LYS A 105 9.06 13.88 -13.09
#